data_4cdc345a35afff8a9a816264df6d755c
#
_entry.id   4cdc345a35afff8a9a816264df6d755c
#
_cell.length_a   1.000
_cell.length_b   1.000
_cell.length_c   1.000
_cell.angle_alpha   90.00
_cell.angle_beta   90.00
_cell.angle_gamma   90.00
#
_symmetry.space_group_name_H-M   'P 1'
#
loop_
_entity.id
_entity.type
_entity.pdbx_description
1 polymer ?
#
loop_
_entity_poly.entity_id
_entity_poly.type
_entity_poly.pdbx_seq_one_letter_code
_entity_poly.pdbx_strand_id
1 'polypeptide(L)'
;MPEIIDAHVHIGRYHLPIEEIDSLLKAAGISRAVIFADPESNDMVNDSAYALEAARRMGYYAFYYYGGNAYSGQRPYDQLPVPDNLDQYNGIKWHCWFSPAHDGGLRYSYPINMDNVRRQMDAPDFHAVINAILTLKFPMTFEEHFDVTCEFVRRYPDITLIIPHMGMLNGGQERVQAQFRDNPNIHFDTSLGQVNETIVQTLGASRLLYGCDYPYGWPADNLRRVQRLQISNEEKELMLGGNVKRLLQIS
;
A
#
# COMPACT_ATOMS: atom_id res chain seq x y z
N MET A 1 -25.49 5.70 3.12
CA MET A 1 -24.55 4.61 3.33
C MET A 1 -23.20 5.26 3.61
N PRO A 2 -22.37 4.70 4.48
CA PRO A 2 -21.03 5.24 4.69
C PRO A 2 -20.25 5.23 3.37
N GLU A 3 -19.33 6.18 3.23
CA GLU A 3 -18.45 6.26 2.06
C GLU A 3 -17.47 5.09 2.07
N ILE A 4 -17.42 4.34 0.97
CA ILE A 4 -16.49 3.22 0.81
C ILE A 4 -15.27 3.73 0.04
N ILE A 5 -14.08 3.55 0.64
CA ILE A 5 -12.79 3.95 0.07
C ILE A 5 -11.91 2.72 -0.08
N ASP A 6 -11.52 2.43 -1.31
CA ASP A 6 -10.56 1.38 -1.60
C ASP A 6 -9.13 1.87 -1.31
N ALA A 7 -8.40 1.19 -0.44
CA ALA A 7 -7.06 1.59 -0.03
C ALA A 7 -5.95 1.12 -0.98
N HIS A 8 -6.27 0.33 -2.04
CA HIS A 8 -5.25 -0.31 -2.85
C HIS A 8 -5.71 -0.52 -4.29
N VAL A 9 -5.41 0.44 -5.16
CA VAL A 9 -5.72 0.36 -6.60
C VAL A 9 -4.51 0.78 -7.41
N HIS A 10 -4.00 -0.11 -8.25
CA HIS A 10 -2.98 0.23 -9.22
C HIS A 10 -3.59 0.83 -10.48
N ILE A 11 -2.91 1.83 -11.01
CA ILE A 11 -3.23 2.41 -12.31
C ILE A 11 -1.95 2.58 -13.12
N GLY A 12 -2.06 2.52 -14.43
CA GLY A 12 -0.91 2.66 -15.31
C GLY A 12 -1.34 3.02 -16.73
N ARG A 13 -0.42 3.58 -17.51
CA ARG A 13 -0.67 3.99 -18.89
C ARG A 13 -0.99 2.82 -19.82
N TYR A 14 -0.69 1.59 -19.39
CA TYR A 14 -0.93 0.37 -20.13
C TYR A 14 -2.18 -0.39 -19.68
N HIS A 15 -2.87 0.12 -18.66
CA HIS A 15 -4.12 -0.42 -18.15
C HIS A 15 -5.35 0.33 -18.71
N LEU A 16 -6.52 0.00 -18.18
CA LEU A 16 -7.74 0.73 -18.53
C LEU A 16 -7.59 2.23 -18.19
N PRO A 17 -8.18 3.12 -18.98
CA PRO A 17 -8.29 4.52 -18.62
C PRO A 17 -8.92 4.70 -17.24
N ILE A 18 -8.51 5.75 -16.52
CA ILE A 18 -9.01 5.98 -15.15
C ILE A 18 -10.53 6.09 -15.09
N GLU A 19 -11.18 6.57 -16.15
CA GLU A 19 -12.64 6.67 -16.25
C GLU A 19 -13.33 5.31 -16.27
N GLU A 20 -12.70 4.31 -16.87
CA GLU A 20 -13.21 2.93 -16.87
C GLU A 20 -12.98 2.27 -15.51
N ILE A 21 -11.82 2.51 -14.89
CA ILE A 21 -11.54 2.05 -13.52
C ILE A 21 -12.53 2.69 -12.54
N ASP A 22 -12.77 3.99 -12.63
CA ASP A 22 -13.77 4.70 -11.83
C ASP A 22 -15.18 4.10 -11.99
N SER A 23 -15.54 3.77 -13.23
CA SER A 23 -16.82 3.13 -13.53
C SER A 23 -16.94 1.74 -12.89
N LEU A 24 -15.86 0.95 -12.92
CA LEU A 24 -15.81 -0.36 -12.25
C LEU A 24 -15.93 -0.23 -10.72
N LEU A 25 -15.22 0.70 -10.12
CA LEU A 25 -15.27 0.96 -8.68
C LEU A 25 -16.66 1.39 -8.25
N LYS A 26 -17.25 2.35 -8.95
CA LYS A 26 -18.62 2.83 -8.71
C LYS A 26 -19.68 1.76 -8.89
N ALA A 27 -19.55 0.91 -9.91
CA ALA A 27 -20.44 -0.23 -10.11
C ALA A 27 -20.38 -1.24 -8.96
N ALA A 28 -19.22 -1.36 -8.28
CA ALA A 28 -19.07 -2.14 -7.07
C ALA A 28 -19.60 -1.44 -5.80
N GLY A 29 -19.97 -0.16 -5.87
CA GLY A 29 -20.40 0.65 -4.73
C GLY A 29 -19.27 1.37 -4.00
N ILE A 30 -18.06 1.42 -4.58
CA ILE A 30 -16.89 2.10 -4.05
C ILE A 30 -16.94 3.56 -4.48
N SER A 31 -16.81 4.48 -3.51
CA SER A 31 -16.97 5.91 -3.75
C SER A 31 -15.67 6.58 -4.18
N ARG A 32 -14.56 6.19 -3.57
CA ARG A 32 -13.21 6.73 -3.80
C ARG A 32 -12.15 5.64 -3.67
N ALA A 33 -10.93 5.97 -4.10
CA ALA A 33 -9.79 5.06 -3.96
C ALA A 33 -8.49 5.80 -3.63
N VAL A 34 -7.57 5.09 -3.00
CA VAL A 34 -6.15 5.40 -2.98
C VAL A 34 -5.53 4.73 -4.21
N ILE A 35 -4.99 5.54 -5.10
CA ILE A 35 -4.43 5.09 -6.36
C ILE A 35 -2.93 5.39 -6.46
N PHE A 36 -2.19 4.51 -7.10
CA PHE A 36 -0.75 4.64 -7.32
C PHE A 36 -0.32 3.86 -8.56
N ALA A 37 0.93 4.10 -8.97
CA ALA A 37 1.49 3.46 -10.16
C ALA A 37 1.51 1.93 -10.05
N ASP A 38 1.49 1.29 -11.21
CA ASP A 38 1.52 -0.16 -11.35
C ASP A 38 2.91 -0.73 -11.01
N PRO A 39 2.99 -1.93 -10.40
CA PRO A 39 4.27 -2.60 -10.12
C PRO A 39 5.05 -3.03 -11.37
N GLU A 40 4.47 -2.94 -12.56
CA GLU A 40 5.17 -3.09 -13.84
C GLU A 40 5.86 -1.80 -14.32
N SER A 41 5.70 -0.69 -13.58
CA SER A 41 6.26 0.61 -13.95
C SER A 41 7.78 0.55 -14.07
N ASN A 42 8.28 1.08 -15.19
CA ASN A 42 9.70 1.36 -15.41
C ASN A 42 10.03 2.86 -15.29
N ASP A 43 9.04 3.69 -14.98
CA ASP A 43 9.15 5.15 -14.90
C ASP A 43 8.31 5.67 -13.73
N MET A 44 8.77 5.41 -12.50
CA MET A 44 8.01 5.72 -11.30
C MET A 44 7.66 7.21 -11.17
N VAL A 45 8.47 8.12 -11.72
CA VAL A 45 8.22 9.57 -11.65
C VAL A 45 7.02 9.94 -12.53
N ASN A 46 7.05 9.57 -13.80
CA ASN A 46 5.97 9.90 -14.73
C ASN A 46 4.69 9.10 -14.44
N ASP A 47 4.79 7.87 -13.97
CA ASP A 47 3.63 7.07 -13.62
C ASP A 47 3.00 7.52 -12.30
N SER A 48 3.81 8.01 -11.33
CA SER A 48 3.28 8.69 -10.14
C SER A 48 2.60 10.01 -10.49
N ALA A 49 3.18 10.79 -11.42
CA ALA A 49 2.54 12.02 -11.90
C ALA A 49 1.20 11.74 -12.61
N TYR A 50 1.11 10.65 -13.40
CA TYR A 50 -0.13 10.20 -13.99
C TYR A 50 -1.17 9.82 -12.92
N ALA A 51 -0.75 9.11 -11.86
CA ALA A 51 -1.63 8.76 -10.75
C ALA A 51 -2.14 10.00 -10.02
N LEU A 52 -1.30 11.01 -9.81
CA LEU A 52 -1.70 12.27 -9.19
C LEU A 52 -2.72 13.03 -10.03
N GLU A 53 -2.53 13.11 -11.35
CA GLU A 53 -3.47 13.75 -12.27
C GLU A 53 -4.81 13.00 -12.27
N ALA A 54 -4.79 11.68 -12.38
CA ALA A 54 -5.98 10.84 -12.34
C ALA A 54 -6.75 11.01 -11.02
N ALA A 55 -6.05 11.04 -9.88
CA ALA A 55 -6.66 11.27 -8.57
C ALA A 55 -7.39 12.61 -8.50
N ARG A 56 -6.79 13.68 -9.01
CA ARG A 56 -7.41 15.01 -9.06
C ARG A 56 -8.68 15.04 -9.91
N ARG A 57 -8.65 14.36 -11.05
CA ARG A 57 -9.80 14.29 -11.97
C ARG A 57 -10.99 13.54 -11.36
N MET A 58 -10.72 12.45 -10.62
CA MET A 58 -11.75 11.57 -10.04
C MET A 58 -12.12 11.91 -8.60
N GLY A 59 -11.40 12.84 -7.96
CA GLY A 59 -11.58 13.12 -6.52
C GLY A 59 -11.06 11.98 -5.63
N TYR A 60 -10.03 11.29 -6.08
CA TYR A 60 -9.36 10.18 -5.39
C TYR A 60 -8.12 10.67 -4.64
N TYR A 61 -7.40 9.75 -3.99
CA TYR A 61 -6.16 10.02 -3.26
C TYR A 61 -5.00 9.37 -4.00
N ALA A 62 -3.90 10.10 -4.19
CA ALA A 62 -2.72 9.56 -4.85
C ALA A 62 -1.61 9.29 -3.85
N PHE A 63 -0.97 8.11 -3.93
CA PHE A 63 0.30 7.83 -3.28
C PHE A 63 1.43 7.91 -4.30
N TYR A 64 2.55 8.52 -3.89
CA TYR A 64 3.75 8.48 -4.72
C TYR A 64 4.37 7.08 -4.67
N TYR A 65 4.72 6.55 -5.83
CA TYR A 65 5.23 5.19 -5.95
C TYR A 65 6.75 5.17 -5.93
N TYR A 66 7.31 4.44 -4.96
CA TYR A 66 8.70 4.04 -4.94
C TYR A 66 8.79 2.54 -5.17
N GLY A 67 9.42 2.13 -6.26
CA GLY A 67 9.60 0.73 -6.58
C GLY A 67 10.31 0.52 -7.90
N GLY A 68 10.67 -0.71 -8.16
CA GLY A 68 11.14 -1.15 -9.46
C GLY A 68 10.07 -1.94 -10.18
N ASN A 69 10.35 -2.32 -11.43
CA ASN A 69 9.53 -3.28 -12.13
C ASN A 69 9.56 -4.62 -11.40
N ALA A 70 8.42 -5.02 -10.85
CA ALA A 70 8.28 -6.21 -10.04
C ALA A 70 8.60 -7.51 -10.79
N TYR A 71 8.47 -7.51 -12.10
CA TYR A 71 8.67 -8.69 -12.95
C TYR A 71 10.09 -8.78 -13.50
N SER A 72 10.73 -7.66 -13.80
CA SER A 72 12.11 -7.64 -14.31
C SER A 72 13.17 -7.54 -13.21
N GLY A 73 12.78 -7.17 -11.99
CA GLY A 73 13.69 -6.91 -10.89
C GLY A 73 14.58 -5.68 -11.09
N GLN A 74 14.31 -4.87 -12.10
CA GLN A 74 15.07 -3.67 -12.41
C GLN A 74 14.54 -2.48 -11.62
N ARG A 75 15.46 -1.68 -11.10
CA ARG A 75 15.14 -0.39 -10.54
C ARG A 75 15.21 0.66 -11.65
N PRO A 76 14.23 1.55 -11.75
CA PRO A 76 14.26 2.59 -12.77
C PRO A 76 15.31 3.67 -12.49
N TYR A 77 15.82 3.73 -11.26
CA TYR A 77 16.77 4.75 -10.82
C TYR A 77 17.82 4.16 -9.87
N ASP A 78 19.04 4.67 -9.96
CA ASP A 78 20.13 4.30 -9.04
C ASP A 78 19.98 4.96 -7.67
N GLN A 79 19.28 6.09 -7.60
CA GLN A 79 19.01 6.86 -6.39
C GLN A 79 17.52 7.14 -6.24
N LEU A 80 17.07 7.28 -5.00
CA LEU A 80 15.70 7.64 -4.68
C LEU A 80 15.47 9.14 -4.86
N PRO A 81 14.64 9.56 -5.82
CA PRO A 81 14.31 10.98 -5.96
C PRO A 81 13.33 11.40 -4.86
N VAL A 82 13.47 12.63 -4.37
CA VAL A 82 12.40 13.31 -3.63
C VAL A 82 11.81 14.35 -4.57
N PRO A 83 10.59 14.11 -5.10
CA PRO A 83 10.00 15.05 -6.05
C PRO A 83 9.61 16.36 -5.34
N ASP A 84 9.81 17.50 -6.02
CA ASP A 84 9.48 18.83 -5.50
C ASP A 84 8.00 18.99 -5.12
N ASN A 85 7.11 18.19 -5.74
CA ASN A 85 5.68 18.20 -5.51
C ASN A 85 5.18 17.03 -4.66
N LEU A 86 6.03 16.43 -3.82
CA LEU A 86 5.67 15.30 -2.98
C LEU A 86 4.52 15.65 -2.02
N ASP A 87 4.44 16.88 -1.57
CA ASP A 87 3.37 17.43 -0.72
C ASP A 87 1.97 17.44 -1.36
N GLN A 88 1.88 17.22 -2.67
CA GLN A 88 0.61 17.11 -3.39
C GLN A 88 0.02 15.70 -3.38
N TYR A 89 0.77 14.71 -2.90
CA TYR A 89 0.31 13.35 -2.68
C TYR A 89 -0.28 13.19 -1.28
N ASN A 90 -0.88 12.04 -1.03
CA ASN A 90 -1.52 11.71 0.25
C ASN A 90 -0.76 10.63 1.03
N GLY A 91 0.31 10.09 0.49
CA GLY A 91 1.12 9.03 1.08
C GLY A 91 2.10 8.42 0.08
N ILE A 92 2.70 7.31 0.49
CA ILE A 92 3.71 6.60 -0.29
C ILE A 92 3.26 5.15 -0.53
N LYS A 93 3.40 4.66 -1.76
CA LYS A 93 3.45 3.22 -2.07
C LYS A 93 4.91 2.83 -2.25
N TRP A 94 5.42 2.04 -1.33
CA TRP A 94 6.75 1.43 -1.41
C TRP A 94 6.62 -0.03 -1.84
N HIS A 95 7.26 -0.38 -2.95
CA HIS A 95 7.11 -1.69 -3.55
C HIS A 95 8.45 -2.29 -3.93
N CYS A 96 8.96 -3.19 -3.08
CA CYS A 96 10.11 -4.06 -3.37
C CYS A 96 11.37 -3.35 -3.86
N TRP A 97 11.68 -2.22 -3.26
CA TRP A 97 12.89 -1.46 -3.59
C TRP A 97 14.15 -2.20 -3.14
N PHE A 98 14.13 -2.77 -1.92
CA PHE A 98 15.27 -3.48 -1.36
C PHE A 98 15.36 -4.93 -1.83
N SER A 99 14.23 -5.52 -2.16
CA SER A 99 14.10 -6.91 -2.61
C SER A 99 13.50 -6.99 -4.01
N PRO A 100 14.18 -6.47 -5.06
CA PRO A 100 13.67 -6.51 -6.41
C PRO A 100 13.41 -7.96 -6.84
N ALA A 101 12.31 -8.17 -7.54
CA ALA A 101 11.89 -9.49 -7.99
C ALA A 101 12.95 -10.14 -8.89
N HIS A 102 13.19 -11.41 -8.62
CA HIS A 102 13.81 -12.32 -9.57
C HIS A 102 12.77 -13.41 -9.85
N ASP A 103 12.57 -13.76 -11.10
CA ASP A 103 11.77 -14.91 -11.55
C ASP A 103 10.30 -14.95 -11.08
N GLY A 104 9.52 -13.95 -11.41
CA GLY A 104 8.07 -14.10 -11.47
C GLY A 104 7.33 -14.34 -10.16
N GLY A 105 7.72 -13.73 -9.06
CA GLY A 105 6.84 -13.65 -7.90
C GLY A 105 7.22 -14.44 -6.65
N LEU A 106 8.33 -15.17 -6.65
CA LEU A 106 8.81 -15.89 -5.45
C LEU A 106 9.81 -15.09 -4.61
N ARG A 107 9.95 -13.78 -4.86
CA ARG A 107 10.91 -12.88 -4.22
C ARG A 107 10.89 -12.90 -2.69
N TYR A 108 9.75 -13.15 -2.09
CA TYR A 108 9.59 -13.19 -0.62
C TYR A 108 10.10 -14.49 0.02
N SER A 109 10.41 -15.49 -0.79
CA SER A 109 10.88 -16.80 -0.34
C SER A 109 12.40 -16.95 -0.38
N TYR A 110 13.13 -15.98 -0.96
CA TYR A 110 14.57 -16.04 -1.08
C TYR A 110 15.27 -15.34 0.08
N PRO A 111 16.47 -15.83 0.47
CA PRO A 111 17.32 -15.11 1.42
C PRO A 111 17.69 -13.73 0.86
N ILE A 112 17.46 -12.70 1.66
CA ILE A 112 17.85 -11.33 1.31
C ILE A 112 19.18 -10.96 1.97
N ASN A 113 20.02 -10.21 1.26
CA ASN A 113 21.26 -9.66 1.83
C ASN A 113 20.94 -8.43 2.70
N MET A 114 20.72 -8.68 3.99
CA MET A 114 20.37 -7.63 4.94
C MET A 114 21.48 -6.58 5.15
N ASP A 115 22.75 -6.91 4.93
CA ASP A 115 23.84 -5.92 5.00
C ASP A 115 23.76 -4.93 3.83
N ASN A 116 23.34 -5.41 2.66
CA ASN A 116 23.06 -4.53 1.53
C ASN A 116 21.85 -3.64 1.80
N VAL A 117 20.77 -4.20 2.36
CA VAL A 117 19.57 -3.46 2.75
C VAL A 117 19.92 -2.35 3.73
N ARG A 118 20.68 -2.66 4.78
CA ARG A 118 21.10 -1.68 5.79
C ARG A 118 21.93 -0.55 5.18
N ARG A 119 22.88 -0.87 4.30
CA ARG A 119 23.66 0.17 3.58
C ARG A 119 22.79 1.08 2.75
N GLN A 120 21.75 0.55 2.08
CA GLN A 120 20.80 1.36 1.33
C GLN A 120 19.93 2.22 2.25
N MET A 121 19.50 1.69 3.40
CA MET A 121 18.79 2.48 4.42
C MET A 121 19.65 3.57 5.07
N ASP A 122 20.99 3.40 5.05
CA ASP A 122 21.94 4.39 5.55
C ASP A 122 22.35 5.43 4.46
N ALA A 123 21.86 5.27 3.23
CA ALA A 123 22.19 6.17 2.13
C ALA A 123 21.50 7.56 2.28
N PRO A 124 22.17 8.65 1.85
CA PRO A 124 21.63 10.01 2.01
C PRO A 124 20.31 10.25 1.29
N ASP A 125 20.10 9.65 0.12
CA ASP A 125 18.86 9.74 -0.65
C ASP A 125 17.70 9.04 0.07
N PHE A 126 17.95 7.87 0.66
CA PHE A 126 16.96 7.20 1.49
C PHE A 126 16.58 8.03 2.71
N HIS A 127 17.57 8.61 3.41
CA HIS A 127 17.29 9.52 4.53
C HIS A 127 16.49 10.75 4.11
N ALA A 128 16.73 11.30 2.91
CA ALA A 128 15.95 12.41 2.39
C ALA A 128 14.47 12.02 2.19
N VAL A 129 14.21 10.86 1.63
CA VAL A 129 12.83 10.33 1.47
C VAL A 129 12.16 10.12 2.83
N ILE A 130 12.85 9.48 3.78
CA ILE A 130 12.29 9.24 5.13
C ILE A 130 11.98 10.55 5.85
N ASN A 131 12.87 11.54 5.78
CA ASN A 131 12.63 12.84 6.38
C ASN A 131 11.42 13.56 5.76
N ALA A 132 11.23 13.45 4.45
CA ALA A 132 10.05 13.98 3.78
C ALA A 132 8.76 13.29 4.26
N ILE A 133 8.76 11.96 4.36
CA ILE A 133 7.62 11.16 4.86
C ILE A 133 7.25 11.58 6.29
N LEU A 134 8.23 11.70 7.18
CA LEU A 134 8.01 12.11 8.57
C LEU A 134 7.50 13.55 8.67
N THR A 135 8.05 14.48 7.86
CA THR A 135 7.63 15.87 7.82
C THR A 135 6.19 16.02 7.35
N LEU A 136 5.82 15.32 6.30
CA LEU A 136 4.47 15.32 5.71
C LEU A 136 3.48 14.44 6.49
N LYS A 137 3.97 13.62 7.44
CA LYS A 137 3.19 12.61 8.19
C LYS A 137 2.43 11.65 7.28
N PHE A 138 3.06 11.25 6.21
CA PHE A 138 2.44 10.37 5.23
C PHE A 138 2.34 8.94 5.74
N PRO A 139 1.19 8.27 5.56
CA PRO A 139 1.13 6.83 5.65
C PRO A 139 1.87 6.22 4.47
N MET A 140 2.40 5.03 4.68
CA MET A 140 3.20 4.33 3.69
C MET A 140 2.66 2.90 3.49
N THR A 141 2.11 2.60 2.33
CA THR A 141 1.85 1.22 1.92
C THR A 141 3.18 0.55 1.61
N PHE A 142 3.58 -0.40 2.44
CA PHE A 142 4.94 -0.96 2.44
C PHE A 142 4.94 -2.45 2.12
N GLU A 143 5.45 -2.79 0.95
CA GLU A 143 5.53 -4.15 0.44
C GLU A 143 6.99 -4.54 0.21
N GLU A 144 7.53 -5.35 1.11
CA GLU A 144 8.92 -5.79 1.11
C GLU A 144 9.05 -7.17 1.78
N HIS A 145 10.23 -7.78 1.65
CA HIS A 145 10.57 -9.00 2.37
C HIS A 145 10.37 -8.83 3.90
N PHE A 146 10.02 -9.92 4.60
CA PHE A 146 9.74 -9.91 6.03
C PHE A 146 10.86 -9.27 6.87
N ASP A 147 12.10 -9.68 6.63
CA ASP A 147 13.24 -9.18 7.40
C ASP A 147 13.51 -7.69 7.13
N VAL A 148 13.25 -7.22 5.90
CA VAL A 148 13.30 -5.80 5.54
C VAL A 148 12.22 -5.02 6.27
N THR A 149 10.99 -5.55 6.29
CA THR A 149 9.86 -4.91 7.01
C THR A 149 10.17 -4.80 8.50
N CYS A 150 10.72 -5.86 9.12
CA CYS A 150 11.14 -5.82 10.53
C CYS A 150 12.23 -4.77 10.79
N GLU A 151 13.26 -4.72 9.95
CA GLU A 151 14.35 -3.75 10.08
C GLU A 151 13.84 -2.32 9.88
N PHE A 152 12.96 -2.10 8.91
CA PHE A 152 12.37 -0.79 8.66
C PHE A 152 11.56 -0.30 9.87
N VAL A 153 10.65 -1.12 10.39
CA VAL A 153 9.84 -0.77 11.57
C VAL A 153 10.69 -0.49 12.80
N ARG A 154 11.78 -1.26 12.99
CA ARG A 154 12.72 -1.05 14.09
C ARG A 154 13.44 0.30 13.99
N ARG A 155 13.81 0.73 12.78
CA ARG A 155 14.54 1.99 12.53
C ARG A 155 13.64 3.22 12.54
N TYR A 156 12.41 3.07 12.06
CA TYR A 156 11.47 4.18 11.84
C TYR A 156 10.11 3.91 12.49
N PRO A 157 10.06 3.78 13.83
CA PRO A 157 8.85 3.38 14.56
C PRO A 157 7.72 4.41 14.48
N ASP A 158 8.03 5.65 14.12
CA ASP A 158 7.06 6.75 14.04
C ASP A 158 6.34 6.82 12.67
N ILE A 159 6.78 6.03 11.68
CA ILE A 159 6.13 5.98 10.38
C ILE A 159 4.92 5.04 10.47
N THR A 160 3.77 5.54 10.04
CA THR A 160 2.57 4.72 9.89
C THR A 160 2.68 3.85 8.65
N LEU A 161 2.69 2.53 8.83
CA LEU A 161 2.71 1.58 7.73
C LEU A 161 1.35 0.94 7.48
N ILE A 162 1.04 0.73 6.21
CA ILE A 162 -0.03 -0.14 5.73
C ILE A 162 0.67 -1.32 5.05
N ILE A 163 0.61 -2.50 5.67
CA ILE A 163 1.13 -3.73 5.09
C ILE A 163 0.05 -4.32 4.17
N PRO A 164 0.30 -4.41 2.85
CA PRO A 164 -0.70 -4.88 1.91
C PRO A 164 -0.95 -6.39 2.03
N HIS A 165 -2.10 -6.83 1.48
CA HIS A 165 -2.46 -8.25 1.36
C HIS A 165 -2.45 -9.00 2.70
N MET A 166 -2.76 -8.29 3.80
CA MET A 166 -2.70 -8.85 5.16
C MET A 166 -1.31 -9.40 5.53
N GLY A 167 -0.25 -9.00 4.81
CA GLY A 167 1.13 -9.46 4.98
C GLY A 167 1.48 -10.72 4.18
N MET A 168 0.59 -11.20 3.32
CA MET A 168 0.81 -12.43 2.53
C MET A 168 2.10 -12.33 1.70
N LEU A 169 2.31 -11.21 1.02
CA LEU A 169 3.48 -10.98 0.18
C LEU A 169 4.69 -10.40 0.95
N ASN A 170 4.53 -10.03 2.22
CA ASN A 170 5.62 -9.60 3.09
C ASN A 170 6.27 -10.76 3.88
N GLY A 171 6.06 -12.00 3.49
CA GLY A 171 6.66 -13.18 4.12
C GLY A 171 5.67 -14.12 4.80
N GLY A 172 4.39 -13.99 4.50
CA GLY A 172 3.31 -14.84 4.99
C GLY A 172 2.43 -14.17 6.02
N GLN A 173 1.13 -14.29 5.81
CA GLN A 173 0.11 -13.58 6.56
C GLN A 173 0.22 -13.81 8.08
N GLU A 174 0.26 -15.07 8.51
CA GLU A 174 0.31 -15.41 9.94
C GLU A 174 1.56 -14.88 10.62
N ARG A 175 2.71 -15.03 9.97
CA ARG A 175 4.02 -14.58 10.48
C ARG A 175 4.05 -13.06 10.67
N VAL A 176 3.59 -12.33 9.67
CA VAL A 176 3.58 -10.86 9.66
C VAL A 176 2.61 -10.31 10.69
N GLN A 177 1.40 -10.88 10.77
CA GLN A 177 0.40 -10.47 11.75
C GLN A 177 0.87 -10.77 13.19
N ALA A 178 1.44 -11.94 13.45
CA ALA A 178 2.00 -12.28 14.76
C ALA A 178 3.11 -11.29 15.19
N GLN A 179 3.98 -10.89 14.24
CA GLN A 179 5.07 -9.95 14.51
C GLN A 179 4.59 -8.54 14.85
N PHE A 180 3.53 -8.07 14.19
CA PHE A 180 3.11 -6.67 14.28
C PHE A 180 1.75 -6.43 14.94
N ARG A 181 1.10 -7.46 15.50
CA ARG A 181 -0.24 -7.35 16.08
C ARG A 181 -0.36 -6.29 17.17
N ASP A 182 0.71 -6.06 17.94
CA ASP A 182 0.71 -5.14 19.08
C ASP A 182 1.28 -3.76 18.73
N ASN A 183 1.67 -3.53 17.45
CA ASN A 183 2.21 -2.24 17.02
C ASN A 183 1.08 -1.34 16.47
N PRO A 184 0.72 -0.24 17.15
CA PRO A 184 -0.41 0.62 16.75
C PRO A 184 -0.18 1.39 15.45
N ASN A 185 1.09 1.56 15.02
CA ASN A 185 1.44 2.25 13.78
C ASN A 185 1.41 1.33 12.55
N ILE A 186 1.15 0.03 12.74
CA ILE A 186 1.04 -0.93 11.65
C ILE A 186 -0.43 -1.24 11.37
N HIS A 187 -0.82 -0.98 10.14
CA HIS A 187 -2.14 -1.28 9.57
C HIS A 187 -2.00 -2.35 8.49
N PHE A 188 -3.13 -2.93 8.08
CA PHE A 188 -3.16 -3.96 7.06
C PHE A 188 -4.28 -3.66 6.07
N ASP A 189 -4.03 -3.81 4.77
CA ASP A 189 -5.14 -3.84 3.82
C ASP A 189 -5.58 -5.29 3.51
N THR A 190 -6.85 -5.44 3.18
CA THR A 190 -7.48 -6.74 2.97
C THR A 190 -7.36 -7.27 1.55
N SER A 191 -6.68 -6.55 0.65
CA SER A 191 -6.51 -6.95 -0.74
C SER A 191 -5.80 -8.30 -0.82
N LEU A 192 -6.25 -9.18 -1.69
CA LEU A 192 -5.76 -10.55 -1.91
C LEU A 192 -5.61 -11.43 -0.65
N GLY A 193 -5.33 -10.85 0.51
CA GLY A 193 -5.14 -11.57 1.77
C GLY A 193 -6.45 -12.15 2.34
N GLN A 194 -6.35 -13.10 3.25
CA GLN A 194 -7.50 -13.63 3.96
C GLN A 194 -7.91 -12.70 5.11
N VAL A 195 -9.20 -12.44 5.24
CA VAL A 195 -9.79 -11.72 6.37
C VAL A 195 -10.99 -12.51 6.90
N ASN A 196 -11.08 -12.64 8.21
CA ASN A 196 -12.19 -13.27 8.93
C ASN A 196 -12.37 -12.61 10.31
N GLU A 197 -13.40 -13.00 11.02
CA GLU A 197 -13.77 -12.45 12.32
C GLU A 197 -12.63 -12.59 13.36
N THR A 198 -11.94 -13.72 13.38
CA THR A 198 -10.81 -13.95 14.30
C THR A 198 -9.67 -12.97 14.05
N ILE A 199 -9.35 -12.68 12.79
CA ILE A 199 -8.33 -11.69 12.41
C ILE A 199 -8.77 -10.30 12.84
N VAL A 200 -10.04 -9.93 12.63
CA VAL A 200 -10.58 -8.64 13.06
C VAL A 200 -10.50 -8.50 14.58
N GLN A 201 -10.85 -9.54 15.34
CA GLN A 201 -10.74 -9.55 16.80
C GLN A 201 -9.29 -9.45 17.28
N THR A 202 -8.34 -10.09 16.57
CA THR A 202 -6.93 -10.14 16.96
C THR A 202 -6.20 -8.82 16.67
N LEU A 203 -6.42 -8.24 15.50
CA LEU A 203 -5.74 -7.02 15.05
C LEU A 203 -6.48 -5.74 15.41
N GLY A 204 -7.80 -5.83 15.61
CA GLY A 204 -8.71 -4.71 15.78
C GLY A 204 -9.14 -4.10 14.43
N ALA A 205 -10.45 -3.88 14.25
CA ALA A 205 -11.01 -3.30 13.03
C ALA A 205 -10.40 -1.93 12.68
N SER A 206 -9.94 -1.16 13.69
CA SER A 206 -9.31 0.15 13.49
C SER A 206 -7.96 0.11 12.77
N ARG A 207 -7.39 -1.07 12.59
CA ARG A 207 -6.11 -1.25 11.87
C ARG A 207 -6.27 -1.95 10.53
N LEU A 208 -7.49 -2.28 10.13
CA LEU A 208 -7.78 -2.97 8.88
C LEU A 208 -8.37 -1.98 7.87
N LEU A 209 -7.87 -2.00 6.64
CA LEU A 209 -8.36 -1.19 5.54
C LEU A 209 -8.89 -2.09 4.43
N TYR A 210 -10.05 -1.77 3.91
CA TYR A 210 -10.52 -2.41 2.69
C TYR A 210 -9.61 -2.02 1.51
N GLY A 211 -9.16 -3.00 0.73
CA GLY A 211 -8.44 -2.81 -0.52
C GLY A 211 -8.76 -3.94 -1.50
N CYS A 212 -8.71 -3.68 -2.80
CA CYS A 212 -8.96 -4.69 -3.81
C CYS A 212 -7.72 -5.16 -4.57
N ASP A 213 -6.68 -4.33 -4.65
CA ASP A 213 -5.48 -4.58 -5.46
C ASP A 213 -5.81 -4.71 -6.96
N TYR A 214 -6.70 -3.87 -7.48
CA TYR A 214 -6.97 -3.85 -8.92
C TYR A 214 -5.68 -3.45 -9.69
N PRO A 215 -5.32 -4.11 -10.79
CA PRO A 215 -6.06 -5.12 -11.53
C PRO A 215 -5.86 -6.57 -11.07
N TYR A 216 -5.05 -6.83 -10.06
CA TYR A 216 -4.72 -8.17 -9.58
C TYR A 216 -5.85 -8.80 -8.74
N GLY A 217 -6.68 -7.97 -8.11
CA GLY A 217 -7.90 -8.36 -7.42
C GLY A 217 -9.14 -7.64 -7.98
N TRP A 218 -10.32 -8.21 -7.75
CA TRP A 218 -11.57 -7.66 -8.29
C TRP A 218 -12.33 -6.84 -7.23
N PRO A 219 -12.66 -5.56 -7.48
CA PRO A 219 -13.25 -4.66 -6.49
C PRO A 219 -14.49 -5.22 -5.81
N ALA A 220 -15.48 -5.70 -6.60
CA ALA A 220 -16.73 -6.21 -6.07
C ALA A 220 -16.56 -7.47 -5.22
N ASP A 221 -15.61 -8.34 -5.54
CA ASP A 221 -15.38 -9.59 -4.81
C ASP A 221 -14.71 -9.32 -3.46
N ASN A 222 -13.70 -8.46 -3.45
CA ASN A 222 -13.01 -8.07 -2.23
C ASN A 222 -13.94 -7.28 -1.30
N LEU A 223 -14.78 -6.38 -1.82
CA LEU A 223 -15.77 -5.66 -1.04
C LEU A 223 -16.78 -6.61 -0.38
N ARG A 224 -17.31 -7.57 -1.15
CA ARG A 224 -18.23 -8.57 -0.60
C ARG A 224 -17.63 -9.41 0.52
N ARG A 225 -16.33 -9.69 0.48
CA ARG A 225 -15.64 -10.43 1.57
C ARG A 225 -15.71 -9.66 2.88
N VAL A 226 -15.40 -8.38 2.88
CA VAL A 226 -15.48 -7.52 4.08
C VAL A 226 -16.94 -7.34 4.54
N GLN A 227 -17.86 -7.10 3.62
CA GLN A 227 -19.28 -6.91 3.95
C GLN A 227 -19.93 -8.15 4.60
N ARG A 228 -19.48 -9.36 4.27
CA ARG A 228 -20.00 -10.62 4.82
C ARG A 228 -19.47 -10.99 6.20
N LEU A 229 -18.45 -10.31 6.70
CA LEU A 229 -17.94 -10.56 8.04
C LEU A 229 -19.06 -10.37 9.09
N GLN A 230 -19.10 -11.26 10.05
CA GLN A 230 -20.04 -11.21 11.18
C GLN A 230 -19.44 -10.36 12.32
N ILE A 231 -19.26 -9.07 12.05
CA ILE A 231 -18.74 -8.04 12.94
C ILE A 231 -19.74 -6.87 13.03
N SER A 232 -19.54 -5.94 13.95
CA SER A 232 -20.45 -4.79 14.10
C SER A 232 -20.44 -3.88 12.87
N ASN A 233 -21.47 -3.06 12.72
CA ASN A 233 -21.53 -2.08 11.63
C ASN A 233 -20.44 -1.03 11.77
N GLU A 234 -20.14 -0.62 12.99
CA GLU A 234 -19.08 0.32 13.32
C GLU A 234 -17.71 -0.20 12.89
N GLU A 235 -17.43 -1.49 13.12
CA GLU A 235 -16.19 -2.13 12.67
C GLU A 235 -16.11 -2.18 11.13
N LYS A 236 -17.24 -2.49 10.46
CA LYS A 236 -17.29 -2.44 8.99
C LYS A 236 -17.06 -1.04 8.44
N GLU A 237 -17.67 -0.02 9.05
CA GLU A 237 -17.49 1.37 8.64
C GLU A 237 -16.03 1.82 8.78
N LEU A 238 -15.36 1.44 9.87
CA LEU A 238 -13.93 1.67 10.04
C LEU A 238 -13.13 1.05 8.89
N MET A 239 -13.34 -0.24 8.62
CA MET A 239 -12.60 -0.97 7.60
C MET A 239 -12.88 -0.45 6.19
N LEU A 240 -14.14 -0.11 5.88
CA LEU A 240 -14.58 0.26 4.52
C LEU A 240 -14.20 1.70 4.10
N GLY A 241 -13.73 2.54 5.04
CA GLY A 241 -13.32 3.91 4.68
C GLY A 241 -12.89 4.76 5.86
N GLY A 242 -13.42 4.53 7.05
CA GLY A 242 -13.12 5.32 8.25
C GLY A 242 -11.62 5.33 8.58
N ASN A 243 -10.95 4.19 8.47
CA ASN A 243 -9.51 4.10 8.72
C ASN A 243 -8.68 4.83 7.65
N VAL A 244 -9.06 4.73 6.37
CA VAL A 244 -8.40 5.49 5.29
C VAL A 244 -8.51 6.98 5.58
N LYS A 245 -9.72 7.48 5.88
CA LYS A 245 -9.92 8.89 6.23
C LYS A 245 -9.04 9.34 7.38
N ARG A 246 -9.00 8.57 8.45
CA ARG A 246 -8.18 8.87 9.63
C ARG A 246 -6.69 8.92 9.29
N LEU A 247 -6.18 7.95 8.53
CA LEU A 247 -4.77 7.89 8.15
C LEU A 247 -4.37 9.02 7.19
N LEU A 248 -5.27 9.41 6.28
CA LEU A 248 -5.05 10.51 5.35
C LEU A 248 -5.40 11.88 5.95
N GLN A 249 -5.89 11.92 7.20
CA GLN A 249 -6.31 13.15 7.92
C GLN A 249 -7.36 13.96 7.14
N ILE A 250 -8.32 13.28 6.53
CA ILE A 250 -9.41 13.86 5.73
C ILE A 250 -10.76 13.65 6.40
N SER A 251 -11.70 14.56 6.09
CA SER A 251 -13.07 14.54 6.62
C SER A 251 -14.04 13.70 5.76
#